data_f2160b10372ca45d652e688059b8429c
#
_entry.id   f2160b10372ca45d652e688059b8429c
#
_cell.length_a   1.000
_cell.length_b   1.000
_cell.length_c   1.000
_cell.angle_alpha   90.00
_cell.angle_beta   90.00
_cell.angle_gamma   90.00
#
_symmetry.space_group_name_H-M   'P 1'
#
loop_
_entity.id
_entity.type
_entity.pdbx_description
1 polymer ?
#
loop_
_entity_poly.entity_id
_entity_poly.type
_entity_poly.pdbx_seq_one_letter_code
_entity_poly.pdbx_strand_id
1 'polypeptide(L)'
;LTAFQALSVFAYDGEIPYTSYTYWESDGFTAVSAKAAYKTETVLTAERIGVEDFAEIADVCTDEAGNIYILDGKSSRIIILNSDYGVRGLISSVLNGEEKLKFENAKGIYVDMSGGIYIADTENARVIVCNENGECKKIITLPESKLIPDGFNYRPIKVTADSRGYVYVLSDGSYYGAILYSPKGEFYGFYGANSVESSVLTVISSLWDKLTSTNAKRARQTSKLPYQFTDLFADKSDFIYTATGKIPGSSQKSQIK
;
A
#
# COMPACT_ATOMS: atom_id res chain seq x y z
N LEU A 1 33.17 35.39 6.76
CA LEU A 1 31.90 35.57 6.06
C LEU A 1 31.80 34.45 5.02
N THR A 2 31.23 33.32 5.41
CA THR A 2 30.90 32.20 4.50
C THR A 2 29.49 32.46 3.99
N ALA A 3 29.41 32.76 2.70
CA ALA A 3 28.13 32.86 2.00
C ALA A 3 27.48 31.48 1.92
N PHE A 4 26.37 31.26 2.64
CA PHE A 4 25.44 30.18 2.38
C PHE A 4 24.81 30.44 0.99
N GLN A 5 25.20 29.69 0.00
CA GLN A 5 24.41 29.60 -1.23
C GLN A 5 23.15 28.83 -0.89
N ALA A 6 22.01 29.52 -0.84
CA ALA A 6 20.72 28.89 -0.86
C ALA A 6 20.63 28.10 -2.17
N LEU A 7 20.58 26.77 -2.07
CA LEU A 7 20.13 25.91 -3.15
C LEU A 7 18.70 26.34 -3.48
N SER A 8 18.54 27.12 -4.54
CA SER A 8 17.22 27.34 -5.10
C SER A 8 16.69 25.98 -5.53
N VAL A 9 15.70 25.49 -4.79
CA VAL A 9 14.85 24.42 -5.27
C VAL A 9 14.19 24.99 -6.52
N PHE A 10 14.63 24.54 -7.68
CA PHE A 10 14.00 24.90 -8.93
C PHE A 10 12.54 24.48 -8.82
N ALA A 11 11.64 25.44 -8.82
CA ALA A 11 10.24 25.18 -9.01
C ALA A 11 10.12 24.41 -10.33
N TYR A 12 9.75 23.16 -10.26
CA TYR A 12 9.55 22.32 -11.44
C TYR A 12 8.39 22.94 -12.22
N ASP A 13 8.64 23.45 -13.43
CA ASP A 13 7.67 24.19 -14.25
C ASP A 13 6.64 23.27 -14.94
N GLY A 14 6.53 22.03 -14.50
CA GLY A 14 5.57 21.04 -14.99
C GLY A 14 6.05 20.29 -16.24
N GLU A 15 7.24 20.58 -16.75
CA GLU A 15 7.83 19.77 -17.81
C GLU A 15 8.71 18.67 -17.22
N ILE A 16 8.53 17.44 -17.69
CA ILE A 16 9.47 16.36 -17.33
C ILE A 16 10.85 16.70 -17.91
N PRO A 17 11.94 16.48 -17.14
CA PRO A 17 13.29 16.90 -17.53
C PRO A 17 13.86 16.09 -18.70
N TYR A 18 13.06 15.27 -19.35
CA TYR A 18 13.45 14.44 -20.49
C TYR A 18 12.28 14.29 -21.47
N THR A 19 12.57 14.28 -22.75
CA THR A 19 11.60 14.11 -23.84
C THR A 19 11.33 12.64 -24.15
N SER A 20 12.19 11.74 -23.66
CA SER A 20 12.10 10.30 -23.84
C SER A 20 12.80 9.60 -22.68
N TYR A 21 12.46 8.33 -22.45
CA TYR A 21 13.15 7.43 -21.55
C TYR A 21 13.59 6.17 -22.29
N THR A 22 14.56 5.48 -21.72
CA THR A 22 15.11 4.25 -22.29
C THR A 22 14.70 3.08 -21.42
N TYR A 23 14.20 2.01 -22.02
CA TYR A 23 14.00 0.73 -21.37
C TYR A 23 14.81 -0.37 -22.06
N TRP A 24 15.05 -1.45 -21.36
CA TRP A 24 15.75 -2.61 -21.87
C TRP A 24 14.75 -3.64 -22.38
N GLU A 25 14.96 -4.18 -23.57
CA GLU A 25 14.19 -5.32 -24.06
C GLU A 25 14.45 -6.58 -23.22
N SER A 26 13.67 -7.61 -23.47
CA SER A 26 13.75 -8.88 -22.71
C SER A 26 15.10 -9.58 -22.82
N ASP A 27 15.91 -9.27 -23.83
CA ASP A 27 17.29 -9.75 -24.01
C ASP A 27 18.27 -9.15 -22.99
N GLY A 28 17.89 -8.04 -22.33
CA GLY A 28 18.70 -7.32 -21.35
C GLY A 28 19.87 -6.52 -21.93
N PHE A 29 20.04 -6.49 -23.26
CA PHE A 29 21.16 -5.82 -23.94
C PHE A 29 20.71 -4.72 -24.88
N THR A 30 19.49 -4.78 -25.39
CA THR A 30 18.97 -3.78 -26.34
C THR A 30 18.25 -2.66 -25.59
N ALA A 31 18.83 -1.45 -25.66
CA ALA A 31 18.22 -0.25 -25.11
C ALA A 31 17.27 0.38 -26.14
N VAL A 32 15.99 0.50 -25.77
CA VAL A 32 14.95 1.07 -26.65
C VAL A 32 14.51 2.42 -26.07
N SER A 33 14.58 3.46 -26.89
CA SER A 33 14.08 4.77 -26.52
C SER A 33 12.56 4.83 -26.69
N ALA A 34 11.86 5.27 -25.67
CA ALA A 34 10.41 5.49 -25.69
C ALA A 34 10.08 6.95 -25.41
N LYS A 35 9.03 7.45 -26.05
CA LYS A 35 8.49 8.78 -25.71
C LYS A 35 7.93 8.75 -24.31
N ALA A 36 8.02 9.88 -23.58
CA ALA A 36 7.39 10.03 -22.30
C ALA A 36 5.86 9.80 -22.41
N ALA A 37 5.35 8.82 -21.66
CA ALA A 37 3.92 8.48 -21.65
C ALA A 37 3.10 9.47 -20.79
N TYR A 38 3.77 10.15 -19.85
CA TYR A 38 3.14 11.07 -18.89
C TYR A 38 3.88 12.41 -18.92
N LYS A 39 3.13 13.47 -18.66
CA LYS A 39 3.63 14.80 -18.43
C LYS A 39 3.31 15.22 -17.01
N THR A 40 4.28 15.82 -16.30
CA THR A 40 4.00 16.42 -14.99
C THR A 40 3.08 17.61 -15.18
N GLU A 41 1.92 17.56 -14.54
CA GLU A 41 0.95 18.67 -14.56
C GLU A 41 1.29 19.67 -13.47
N THR A 42 1.52 19.19 -12.26
CA THR A 42 1.84 20.04 -11.11
C THR A 42 2.63 19.27 -10.05
N VAL A 43 3.32 20.03 -9.18
CA VAL A 43 3.95 19.51 -7.97
C VAL A 43 3.27 20.16 -6.78
N LEU A 44 2.78 19.34 -5.85
CA LEU A 44 2.15 19.78 -4.63
C LEU A 44 3.15 19.66 -3.47
N THR A 45 3.55 20.80 -2.91
CA THR A 45 4.35 20.86 -1.68
C THR A 45 3.44 21.22 -0.52
N ALA A 46 3.87 20.92 0.71
CA ALA A 46 3.13 21.28 1.91
C ALA A 46 2.85 22.79 1.99
N GLU A 47 3.84 23.61 1.66
CA GLU A 47 3.74 25.07 1.59
C GLU A 47 2.66 25.51 0.57
N ARG A 48 2.69 24.90 -0.63
CA ARG A 48 1.76 25.27 -1.71
C ARG A 48 0.29 24.97 -1.37
N ILE A 49 0.05 23.88 -0.67
CA ILE A 49 -1.31 23.51 -0.24
C ILE A 49 -1.68 24.08 1.15
N GLY A 50 -0.74 24.76 1.81
CA GLY A 50 -1.00 25.45 3.09
C GLY A 50 -1.15 24.53 4.29
N VAL A 51 -0.39 23.41 4.31
CA VAL A 51 -0.35 22.47 5.44
C VAL A 51 1.05 22.44 6.05
N GLU A 52 1.17 21.83 7.24
CA GLU A 52 2.47 21.51 7.83
C GLU A 52 3.28 20.57 6.94
N ASP A 53 4.60 20.62 7.04
CA ASP A 53 5.49 19.77 6.26
C ASP A 53 5.16 18.28 6.41
N PHE A 54 5.27 17.55 5.31
CA PHE A 54 5.10 16.12 5.31
C PHE A 54 6.29 15.44 6.01
N ALA A 55 5.99 14.53 6.95
CA ALA A 55 7.02 13.70 7.55
C ALA A 55 7.32 12.46 6.69
N GLU A 56 6.29 11.81 6.15
CA GLU A 56 6.41 10.70 5.20
C GLU A 56 5.08 10.49 4.47
N ILE A 57 5.04 10.83 3.20
CA ILE A 57 3.91 10.46 2.34
C ILE A 57 4.00 8.95 2.11
N ALA A 58 3.16 8.19 2.81
CA ALA A 58 3.16 6.73 2.76
C ALA A 58 2.32 6.20 1.59
N ASP A 59 1.19 6.86 1.30
CA ASP A 59 0.28 6.44 0.25
C ASP A 59 -0.61 7.60 -0.21
N VAL A 60 -1.18 7.45 -1.41
CA VAL A 60 -2.10 8.43 -2.01
C VAL A 60 -3.19 7.67 -2.76
N CYS A 61 -4.44 8.08 -2.60
CA CYS A 61 -5.54 7.59 -3.42
C CYS A 61 -6.50 8.71 -3.80
N THR A 62 -7.41 8.42 -4.71
CA THR A 62 -8.45 9.35 -5.15
C THR A 62 -9.82 8.70 -5.02
N ASP A 63 -10.84 9.51 -4.75
CA ASP A 63 -12.23 9.08 -4.86
C ASP A 63 -12.81 9.33 -6.27
N GLU A 64 -14.08 8.98 -6.48
CA GLU A 64 -14.75 9.16 -7.75
C GLU A 64 -15.00 10.64 -8.12
N ALA A 65 -15.06 11.52 -7.15
CA ALA A 65 -15.20 12.96 -7.34
C ALA A 65 -13.87 13.63 -7.72
N GLY A 66 -12.76 12.88 -7.71
CA GLY A 66 -11.43 13.40 -7.98
C GLY A 66 -10.78 14.08 -6.76
N ASN A 67 -11.34 13.91 -5.56
CA ASN A 67 -10.64 14.32 -4.36
C ASN A 67 -9.42 13.45 -4.13
N ILE A 68 -8.34 14.03 -3.60
CA ILE A 68 -7.06 13.37 -3.37
C ILE A 68 -6.87 13.19 -1.87
N TYR A 69 -6.57 11.98 -1.46
CA TYR A 69 -6.31 11.61 -0.07
C TYR A 69 -4.83 11.28 0.08
N ILE A 70 -4.12 12.08 0.86
CA ILE A 70 -2.68 11.93 1.10
C ILE A 70 -2.49 11.40 2.52
N LEU A 71 -1.93 10.21 2.65
CA LEU A 71 -1.57 9.62 3.93
C LEU A 71 -0.15 10.02 4.31
N ASP A 72 -0.01 10.90 5.31
CA ASP A 72 1.27 11.19 5.97
C ASP A 72 1.41 10.27 7.19
N GLY A 73 1.99 9.08 6.95
CA GLY A 73 1.99 7.98 7.90
C GLY A 73 2.73 8.29 9.20
N LYS A 74 3.85 8.99 9.13
CA LYS A 74 4.62 9.38 10.33
C LYS A 74 3.97 10.50 11.11
N SER A 75 3.29 11.43 10.45
CA SER A 75 2.54 12.49 11.13
C SER A 75 1.17 12.03 11.60
N SER A 76 0.79 10.76 11.34
CA SER A 76 -0.51 10.19 11.71
C SER A 76 -1.67 11.04 11.25
N ARG A 77 -1.66 11.46 9.97
CA ARG A 77 -2.70 12.31 9.40
C ARG A 77 -3.02 11.95 7.95
N ILE A 78 -4.25 12.24 7.56
CA ILE A 78 -4.72 12.18 6.18
C ILE A 78 -5.11 13.60 5.78
N ILE A 79 -4.53 14.10 4.70
CA ILE A 79 -4.89 15.38 4.11
C ILE A 79 -5.81 15.08 2.93
N ILE A 80 -6.97 15.74 2.89
CA ILE A 80 -7.96 15.58 1.82
C ILE A 80 -7.95 16.86 1.00
N LEU A 81 -7.63 16.74 -0.28
CA LEU A 81 -7.68 17.82 -1.24
C LEU A 81 -8.88 17.60 -2.18
N ASN A 82 -9.48 18.67 -2.63
CA ASN A 82 -10.42 18.62 -3.75
C ASN A 82 -9.67 18.52 -5.10
N SER A 83 -10.40 18.42 -6.20
CA SER A 83 -9.83 18.24 -7.54
C SER A 83 -9.04 19.45 -8.05
N ASP A 84 -9.17 20.62 -7.43
CA ASP A 84 -8.39 21.84 -7.72
C ASP A 84 -7.21 22.04 -6.74
N TYR A 85 -6.90 21.02 -5.96
CA TYR A 85 -5.81 20.94 -4.97
C TYR A 85 -6.00 21.79 -3.72
N GLY A 86 -7.18 22.39 -3.51
CA GLY A 86 -7.52 23.06 -2.25
C GLY A 86 -7.70 22.05 -1.10
N VAL A 87 -7.25 22.40 0.11
CA VAL A 87 -7.47 21.55 1.29
C VAL A 87 -8.94 21.54 1.64
N ARG A 88 -9.55 20.33 1.60
CA ARG A 88 -10.94 20.10 1.97
C ARG A 88 -11.08 19.60 3.41
N GLY A 89 -10.11 18.83 3.89
CA GLY A 89 -10.18 18.27 5.23
C GLY A 89 -8.85 17.71 5.72
N LEU A 90 -8.82 17.43 7.03
CA LEU A 90 -7.70 16.83 7.73
C LEU A 90 -8.24 15.84 8.75
N ILE A 91 -7.78 14.58 8.70
CA ILE A 91 -8.10 13.54 9.67
C ILE A 91 -6.80 13.18 10.41
N SER A 92 -6.68 13.54 11.69
CA SER A 92 -5.54 13.20 12.54
C SER A 92 -5.87 12.16 13.61
N SER A 93 -7.12 11.75 13.69
CA SER A 93 -7.61 10.66 14.54
C SER A 93 -8.98 10.24 14.06
N VAL A 94 -9.36 9.00 14.37
CA VAL A 94 -10.69 8.45 14.07
C VAL A 94 -11.46 8.30 15.38
N LEU A 95 -12.71 8.75 15.41
CA LEU A 95 -13.60 8.64 16.56
C LEU A 95 -14.32 7.28 16.55
N ASN A 96 -14.11 6.46 17.55
CA ASN A 96 -14.82 5.21 17.78
C ASN A 96 -15.68 5.35 19.05
N GLY A 97 -16.90 5.84 18.88
CA GLY A 97 -17.69 6.33 20.01
C GLY A 97 -17.01 7.54 20.66
N GLU A 98 -16.67 7.43 21.94
CA GLU A 98 -15.96 8.48 22.70
C GLU A 98 -14.42 8.37 22.59
N GLU A 99 -13.90 7.24 22.10
CA GLU A 99 -12.48 6.97 21.97
C GLU A 99 -11.88 7.63 20.72
N LYS A 100 -10.72 8.29 20.87
CA LYS A 100 -9.92 8.79 19.75
C LYS A 100 -8.84 7.80 19.39
N LEU A 101 -8.97 7.16 18.24
CA LEU A 101 -7.98 6.28 17.65
C LEU A 101 -6.98 7.10 16.84
N LYS A 102 -5.71 7.06 17.20
CA LYS A 102 -4.61 7.58 16.39
C LYS A 102 -4.03 6.45 15.55
N PHE A 103 -3.56 6.79 14.36
CA PHE A 103 -2.77 5.85 13.53
C PHE A 103 -1.32 5.84 14.04
N GLU A 104 -0.62 4.75 13.82
CA GLU A 104 0.80 4.66 14.09
C GLU A 104 1.51 4.10 12.87
N ASN A 105 2.28 4.97 12.20
CA ASN A 105 3.05 4.63 10.99
C ASN A 105 2.19 3.90 9.94
N ALA A 106 0.99 4.43 9.68
CA ALA A 106 0.09 3.88 8.69
C ALA A 106 0.74 3.90 7.29
N LYS A 107 0.59 2.82 6.52
CA LYS A 107 1.29 2.62 5.24
C LYS A 107 0.37 2.56 4.02
N GLY A 108 -0.92 2.39 4.21
CA GLY A 108 -1.85 2.29 3.10
C GLY A 108 -3.17 2.99 3.35
N ILE A 109 -3.73 3.59 2.31
CA ILE A 109 -5.03 4.22 2.29
C ILE A 109 -5.81 3.81 1.04
N TYR A 110 -7.09 3.59 1.19
CA TYR A 110 -8.02 3.35 0.10
C TYR A 110 -9.34 4.04 0.39
N VAL A 111 -9.99 4.56 -0.64
CA VAL A 111 -11.34 5.14 -0.53
C VAL A 111 -12.27 4.39 -1.46
N ASP A 112 -13.34 3.84 -0.92
CA ASP A 112 -14.33 3.13 -1.70
C ASP A 112 -15.35 4.08 -2.38
N MET A 113 -16.17 3.54 -3.27
CA MET A 113 -17.19 4.29 -4.01
C MET A 113 -18.26 4.93 -3.12
N SER A 114 -18.40 4.49 -1.88
CA SER A 114 -19.34 5.06 -0.89
C SER A 114 -18.71 6.17 -0.04
N GLY A 115 -17.43 6.48 -0.24
CA GLY A 115 -16.66 7.43 0.57
C GLY A 115 -16.13 6.84 1.87
N GLY A 116 -16.13 5.52 2.01
CA GLY A 116 -15.48 4.80 3.11
C GLY A 116 -13.96 4.87 2.98
N ILE A 117 -13.28 5.37 4.00
CA ILE A 117 -11.82 5.51 4.04
C ILE A 117 -11.25 4.33 4.83
N TYR A 118 -10.42 3.54 4.18
CA TYR A 118 -9.73 2.38 4.76
C TYR A 118 -8.27 2.75 5.02
N ILE A 119 -7.80 2.54 6.24
CA ILE A 119 -6.46 2.93 6.69
C ILE A 119 -5.74 1.69 7.20
N ALA A 120 -4.65 1.30 6.54
CA ALA A 120 -3.75 0.25 7.02
C ALA A 120 -2.85 0.81 8.12
N ASP A 121 -3.30 0.69 9.37
CA ASP A 121 -2.64 1.20 10.58
C ASP A 121 -1.60 0.18 11.08
N THR A 122 -0.43 0.23 10.45
CA THR A 122 0.57 -0.83 10.41
C THR A 122 1.10 -1.22 11.78
N GLU A 123 1.54 -0.25 12.58
CA GLU A 123 2.15 -0.53 13.89
C GLU A 123 1.09 -0.90 14.94
N ASN A 124 -0.15 -0.48 14.75
CA ASN A 124 -1.28 -0.92 15.59
C ASN A 124 -1.91 -2.23 15.11
N ALA A 125 -1.34 -2.89 14.09
CA ALA A 125 -1.77 -4.18 13.58
C ALA A 125 -3.29 -4.26 13.28
N ARG A 126 -3.83 -3.22 12.61
CA ARG A 126 -5.27 -3.13 12.28
C ARG A 126 -5.51 -2.37 10.98
N VAL A 127 -6.69 -2.55 10.41
CA VAL A 127 -7.25 -1.65 9.40
C VAL A 127 -8.42 -0.92 10.05
N ILE A 128 -8.43 0.41 9.96
CA ILE A 128 -9.54 1.24 10.41
C ILE A 128 -10.35 1.64 9.18
N VAL A 129 -11.66 1.51 9.26
CA VAL A 129 -12.59 2.04 8.26
C VAL A 129 -13.37 3.18 8.90
N CYS A 130 -13.30 4.35 8.27
CA CYS A 130 -14.00 5.55 8.75
C CYS A 130 -14.65 6.31 7.58
N ASN A 131 -15.45 7.32 7.90
CA ASN A 131 -15.92 8.29 6.93
C ASN A 131 -15.00 9.53 6.89
N GLU A 132 -15.29 10.47 5.99
CA GLU A 132 -14.50 11.70 5.83
C GLU A 132 -14.55 12.64 7.05
N ASN A 133 -15.51 12.47 7.96
CA ASN A 133 -15.57 13.19 9.24
C ASN A 133 -14.68 12.53 10.31
N GLY A 134 -14.00 11.42 10.00
CA GLY A 134 -13.19 10.67 10.95
C GLY A 134 -14.03 9.82 11.92
N GLU A 135 -15.28 9.48 11.62
CA GLU A 135 -16.08 8.57 12.43
C GLU A 135 -15.81 7.12 12.04
N CYS A 136 -15.41 6.31 13.03
CA CYS A 136 -15.14 4.88 12.84
C CYS A 136 -16.41 4.12 12.46
N LYS A 137 -16.29 3.30 11.41
CA LYS A 137 -17.34 2.37 10.98
C LYS A 137 -16.98 0.93 11.32
N LYS A 138 -15.70 0.58 11.24
CA LYS A 138 -15.20 -0.78 11.47
C LYS A 138 -13.73 -0.76 11.81
N ILE A 139 -13.30 -1.70 12.64
CA ILE A 139 -11.90 -2.04 12.87
C ILE A 139 -11.72 -3.50 12.47
N ILE A 140 -10.71 -3.77 11.64
CA ILE A 140 -10.35 -5.10 11.16
C ILE A 140 -8.97 -5.43 11.72
N THR A 141 -8.90 -6.53 12.46
CA THR A 141 -7.67 -7.04 13.09
C THR A 141 -7.28 -8.38 12.50
N LEU A 142 -6.18 -8.96 12.97
CA LEU A 142 -5.80 -10.32 12.61
C LEU A 142 -6.96 -11.29 12.88
N PRO A 143 -7.41 -12.05 11.88
CA PRO A 143 -8.52 -12.97 12.07
C PRO A 143 -8.06 -14.22 12.83
N GLU A 144 -8.98 -14.78 13.62
CA GLU A 144 -8.80 -16.10 14.21
C GLU A 144 -9.14 -17.19 13.19
N SER A 145 -8.15 -17.92 12.73
CA SER A 145 -8.34 -19.01 11.78
C SER A 145 -7.17 -19.99 11.83
N LYS A 146 -7.47 -21.29 11.70
CA LYS A 146 -6.45 -22.34 11.55
C LYS A 146 -5.64 -22.20 10.26
N LEU A 147 -6.07 -21.38 9.31
CA LEU A 147 -5.33 -21.07 8.08
C LEU A 147 -4.31 -19.96 8.30
N ILE A 148 -4.38 -19.23 9.39
CA ILE A 148 -3.39 -18.24 9.79
C ILE A 148 -2.33 -18.97 10.63
N PRO A 149 -1.05 -18.93 10.24
CA PRO A 149 0.01 -19.59 11.01
C PRO A 149 0.16 -19.00 12.42
N ASP A 150 0.52 -19.84 13.38
CA ASP A 150 0.87 -19.38 14.73
C ASP A 150 2.03 -18.37 14.64
N GLY A 151 1.93 -17.27 15.38
CA GLY A 151 2.92 -16.20 15.37
C GLY A 151 2.94 -15.37 14.07
N PHE A 152 1.88 -15.41 13.28
CA PHE A 152 1.75 -14.54 12.10
C PHE A 152 1.86 -13.06 12.53
N ASN A 153 2.85 -12.36 11.99
CA ASN A 153 3.05 -10.95 12.27
C ASN A 153 2.13 -10.10 11.37
N TYR A 154 0.97 -9.71 11.91
CA TYR A 154 0.01 -8.92 11.16
C TYR A 154 0.42 -7.45 11.14
N ARG A 155 0.93 -7.02 10.00
CA ARG A 155 1.36 -5.64 9.73
C ARG A 155 0.73 -5.18 8.43
N PRO A 156 -0.51 -4.67 8.45
CA PRO A 156 -1.20 -4.23 7.25
C PRO A 156 -0.44 -3.05 6.61
N ILE A 157 -0.11 -3.17 5.32
CA ILE A 157 0.63 -2.15 4.56
C ILE A 157 -0.18 -1.59 3.39
N LYS A 158 -1.12 -2.37 2.88
CA LYS A 158 -2.05 -1.95 1.84
C LYS A 158 -3.42 -2.54 2.09
N VAL A 159 -4.44 -1.82 1.69
CA VAL A 159 -5.84 -2.24 1.79
C VAL A 159 -6.61 -1.78 0.57
N THR A 160 -7.55 -2.59 0.11
CA THR A 160 -8.57 -2.20 -0.85
C THR A 160 -9.87 -2.93 -0.55
N ALA A 161 -10.97 -2.50 -1.15
CA ALA A 161 -12.26 -3.16 -1.03
C ALA A 161 -12.96 -3.21 -2.38
N ASP A 162 -13.76 -4.27 -2.61
CA ASP A 162 -14.62 -4.34 -3.78
C ASP A 162 -16.01 -3.74 -3.50
N SER A 163 -16.83 -3.59 -4.54
CA SER A 163 -18.17 -2.99 -4.45
C SER A 163 -19.15 -3.79 -3.56
N ARG A 164 -18.84 -5.06 -3.30
CA ARG A 164 -19.62 -5.95 -2.42
C ARG A 164 -19.20 -5.82 -0.96
N GLY A 165 -18.16 -5.03 -0.67
CA GLY A 165 -17.65 -4.79 0.67
C GLY A 165 -16.67 -5.85 1.19
N TYR A 166 -16.14 -6.74 0.32
CA TYR A 166 -15.01 -7.59 0.68
C TYR A 166 -13.75 -6.73 0.79
N VAL A 167 -12.97 -6.96 1.84
CA VAL A 167 -11.77 -6.18 2.13
C VAL A 167 -10.54 -7.04 1.93
N TYR A 168 -9.60 -6.55 1.16
CA TYR A 168 -8.33 -7.21 0.83
C TYR A 168 -7.22 -6.47 1.55
N VAL A 169 -6.50 -7.17 2.42
CA VAL A 169 -5.43 -6.57 3.23
C VAL A 169 -4.11 -7.24 2.94
N LEU A 170 -3.15 -6.46 2.52
CA LEU A 170 -1.78 -6.92 2.36
C LEU A 170 -1.01 -6.67 3.65
N SER A 171 -0.49 -7.73 4.24
CA SER A 171 0.38 -7.67 5.42
C SER A 171 1.84 -7.78 5.03
N ASP A 172 2.69 -6.95 5.63
CA ASP A 172 4.14 -7.00 5.41
C ASP A 172 4.69 -8.39 5.76
N GLY A 173 5.58 -8.90 4.90
CA GLY A 173 6.15 -10.24 5.08
C GLY A 173 5.18 -11.40 4.77
N SER A 174 3.96 -11.14 4.31
CA SER A 174 3.02 -12.19 3.92
C SER A 174 3.31 -12.73 2.53
N TYR A 175 3.55 -14.04 2.44
CA TYR A 175 3.74 -14.76 1.17
C TYR A 175 2.47 -15.51 0.73
N TYR A 176 1.39 -15.40 1.49
CA TYR A 176 0.13 -16.11 1.23
C TYR A 176 -0.83 -15.34 0.32
N GLY A 177 -0.42 -14.15 -0.12
CA GLY A 177 -1.29 -13.22 -0.81
C GLY A 177 -1.95 -12.23 0.15
N ALA A 178 -3.02 -11.57 -0.31
CA ALA A 178 -3.78 -10.67 0.52
C ALA A 178 -4.76 -11.43 1.42
N ILE A 179 -4.89 -11.01 2.66
CA ILE A 179 -5.91 -11.54 3.58
C ILE A 179 -7.26 -10.99 3.14
N LEU A 180 -8.22 -11.87 2.91
CA LEU A 180 -9.55 -11.52 2.45
C LEU A 180 -10.55 -11.60 3.60
N TYR A 181 -11.25 -10.49 3.82
CA TYR A 181 -12.33 -10.38 4.80
C TYR A 181 -13.67 -10.23 4.11
N SER A 182 -14.71 -10.86 4.68
CA SER A 182 -16.07 -10.67 4.25
C SER A 182 -16.58 -9.26 4.57
N PRO A 183 -17.72 -8.83 4.01
CA PRO A 183 -18.34 -7.55 4.36
C PRO A 183 -18.64 -7.40 5.86
N LYS A 184 -18.77 -8.50 6.58
CA LYS A 184 -18.94 -8.52 8.04
C LYS A 184 -17.62 -8.36 8.81
N GLY A 185 -16.46 -8.42 8.13
CA GLY A 185 -15.13 -8.40 8.74
C GLY A 185 -14.62 -9.76 9.19
N GLU A 186 -15.29 -10.85 8.79
CA GLU A 186 -14.86 -12.22 9.07
C GLU A 186 -13.81 -12.68 8.06
N PHE A 187 -12.88 -13.53 8.48
CA PHE A 187 -11.89 -14.11 7.59
C PHE A 187 -12.55 -14.98 6.53
N TYR A 188 -12.29 -14.69 5.27
CA TYR A 188 -12.83 -15.45 4.15
C TYR A 188 -11.79 -16.35 3.49
N GLY A 189 -10.50 -15.96 3.53
CA GLY A 189 -9.41 -16.71 2.92
C GLY A 189 -8.20 -15.83 2.58
N PHE A 190 -7.37 -16.34 1.67
CA PHE A 190 -6.27 -15.59 1.07
C PHE A 190 -6.54 -15.40 -0.42
N TYR A 191 -6.35 -14.19 -0.91
CA TYR A 191 -6.51 -13.83 -2.32
C TYR A 191 -5.16 -13.80 -3.02
N GLY A 192 -5.11 -14.39 -4.23
CA GLY A 192 -3.92 -14.36 -5.08
C GLY A 192 -2.76 -15.24 -4.58
N ALA A 193 -3.00 -16.09 -3.60
CA ALA A 193 -2.02 -17.10 -3.22
C ALA A 193 -1.64 -17.93 -4.44
N ASN A 194 -0.35 -18.04 -4.73
CA ASN A 194 0.10 -18.94 -5.78
C ASN A 194 -0.31 -20.37 -5.40
N SER A 195 -1.11 -21.02 -6.24
CA SER A 195 -1.45 -22.43 -6.08
C SER A 195 -0.17 -23.27 -6.25
N VAL A 196 0.44 -23.62 -5.12
CA VAL A 196 1.44 -24.71 -5.11
C VAL A 196 0.65 -26.00 -4.97
N GLU A 197 0.83 -26.92 -5.89
CA GLU A 197 0.19 -28.24 -5.90
C GLU A 197 0.60 -29.09 -4.68
N SER A 198 0.13 -28.74 -3.53
CA SER A 198 0.08 -29.61 -2.34
C SER A 198 -0.70 -28.87 -1.27
N SER A 199 -1.41 -29.60 -0.44
CA SER A 199 -2.36 -29.01 0.51
C SER A 199 -1.78 -27.74 1.16
N VAL A 200 -2.48 -26.63 1.00
CA VAL A 200 -2.09 -25.29 1.47
C VAL A 200 -1.55 -25.32 2.91
N LEU A 201 -2.13 -26.16 3.76
CA LEU A 201 -1.73 -26.33 5.17
C LEU A 201 -0.33 -26.93 5.34
N THR A 202 0.06 -27.89 4.49
CA THR A 202 1.38 -28.54 4.58
C THR A 202 2.51 -27.65 4.06
N VAL A 203 2.21 -26.81 3.07
CA VAL A 203 3.15 -25.81 2.54
C VAL A 203 3.33 -24.67 3.55
N ILE A 204 2.23 -24.23 4.18
CA ILE A 204 2.22 -23.17 5.18
C ILE A 204 3.09 -23.55 6.39
N SER A 205 2.86 -24.73 7.00
CA SER A 205 3.64 -25.18 8.13
C SER A 205 5.12 -25.39 7.77
N SER A 206 5.41 -25.97 6.61
CA SER A 206 6.78 -26.22 6.16
C SER A 206 7.57 -24.94 5.81
N LEU A 207 6.89 -23.87 5.39
CA LEU A 207 7.51 -22.56 5.13
C LEU A 207 7.82 -21.84 6.46
N TRP A 208 6.94 -21.98 7.46
CA TRP A 208 7.12 -21.36 8.77
C TRP A 208 8.28 -21.97 9.56
N ASP A 209 8.37 -23.30 9.61
CA ASP A 209 9.51 -24.00 10.20
C ASP A 209 10.85 -23.63 9.55
N LYS A 210 10.81 -23.18 8.29
CA LYS A 210 11.99 -22.76 7.52
C LYS A 210 12.35 -21.29 7.71
N LEU A 211 11.38 -20.41 8.00
CA LEU A 211 11.61 -18.99 8.29
C LEU A 211 12.24 -18.75 9.66
N THR A 212 12.01 -19.66 10.62
CA THR A 212 12.60 -19.60 11.97
C THR A 212 14.02 -20.19 12.06
N SER A 213 14.52 -20.82 11.00
CA SER A 213 15.83 -21.45 10.99
C SER A 213 16.95 -20.55 10.42
N THR A 214 18.16 -20.68 10.98
CA THR A 214 19.40 -19.89 10.80
C THR A 214 19.71 -19.32 9.40
N ASN A 215 20.37 -18.16 9.37
CA ASN A 215 20.71 -17.32 8.20
C ASN A 215 21.33 -18.06 6.99
N ALA A 216 22.06 -19.15 7.19
CA ALA A 216 22.68 -19.93 6.10
C ALA A 216 21.67 -20.79 5.30
N LYS A 217 20.55 -21.19 5.92
CA LYS A 217 19.47 -21.91 5.24
C LYS A 217 18.54 -20.95 4.48
N ARG A 218 18.39 -19.69 4.97
CA ARG A 218 17.60 -18.65 4.30
C ARG A 218 18.11 -18.35 2.89
N ALA A 219 19.41 -18.23 2.68
CA ALA A 219 20.02 -17.90 1.39
C ALA A 219 19.78 -18.94 0.29
N ARG A 220 19.63 -20.22 0.65
CA ARG A 220 19.36 -21.31 -0.32
C ARG A 220 17.86 -21.51 -0.62
N GLN A 221 16.98 -20.96 0.20
CA GLN A 221 15.53 -21.17 0.11
C GLN A 221 14.77 -19.99 -0.52
N THR A 222 15.38 -18.80 -0.61
CA THR A 222 14.79 -17.62 -1.24
C THR A 222 14.37 -17.85 -2.70
N SER A 223 14.97 -18.83 -3.39
CA SER A 223 14.60 -19.16 -4.78
C SER A 223 13.29 -19.96 -4.92
N LYS A 224 12.65 -20.36 -3.81
CA LYS A 224 11.42 -21.17 -3.81
C LYS A 224 10.25 -20.51 -3.06
N LEU A 225 10.44 -19.31 -2.50
CA LEU A 225 9.36 -18.60 -1.87
C LEU A 225 8.42 -18.02 -2.94
N PRO A 226 7.10 -18.09 -2.74
CA PRO A 226 6.16 -17.39 -3.62
C PRO A 226 6.42 -15.89 -3.59
N TYR A 227 5.97 -15.19 -4.65
CA TYR A 227 6.11 -13.74 -4.72
C TYR A 227 5.33 -13.07 -3.59
N GLN A 228 5.99 -12.15 -2.89
CA GLN A 228 5.30 -11.25 -1.99
C GLN A 228 4.64 -10.15 -2.81
N PHE A 229 3.37 -9.90 -2.57
CA PHE A 229 2.72 -8.71 -3.10
C PHE A 229 3.28 -7.46 -2.42
N THR A 230 3.51 -6.44 -3.21
CA THR A 230 3.98 -5.13 -2.74
C THR A 230 2.90 -4.08 -2.82
N ASP A 231 1.89 -4.31 -3.65
CA ASP A 231 0.75 -3.41 -3.79
C ASP A 231 -0.50 -4.17 -4.27
N LEU A 232 -1.66 -3.57 -4.02
CA LEU A 232 -2.95 -4.05 -4.52
C LEU A 232 -3.92 -2.89 -4.73
N PHE A 233 -4.79 -3.04 -5.71
CA PHE A 233 -5.79 -2.03 -6.07
C PHE A 233 -7.05 -2.71 -6.61
N ALA A 234 -8.23 -2.22 -6.23
CA ALA A 234 -9.51 -2.60 -6.81
C ALA A 234 -9.99 -1.50 -7.76
N ASP A 235 -10.36 -1.85 -8.98
CA ASP A 235 -10.97 -0.91 -9.92
C ASP A 235 -12.50 -0.86 -9.77
N LYS A 236 -13.13 0.03 -10.54
CA LYS A 236 -14.59 0.23 -10.54
C LYS A 236 -15.40 -0.97 -11.05
N SER A 237 -14.74 -1.93 -11.68
CA SER A 237 -15.34 -3.17 -12.20
C SER A 237 -15.06 -4.38 -11.28
N ASP A 238 -14.57 -4.12 -10.06
CA ASP A 238 -14.18 -5.14 -9.08
C ASP A 238 -13.02 -6.05 -9.52
N PHE A 239 -12.20 -5.62 -10.49
CA PHE A 239 -10.93 -6.29 -10.75
C PHE A 239 -9.91 -5.90 -9.69
N ILE A 240 -9.29 -6.91 -9.10
CA ILE A 240 -8.22 -6.74 -8.11
C ILE A 240 -6.88 -6.92 -8.80
N TYR A 241 -6.13 -5.84 -8.87
CA TYR A 241 -4.76 -5.83 -9.41
C TYR A 241 -3.77 -6.02 -8.27
N THR A 242 -2.77 -6.85 -8.47
CA THR A 242 -1.69 -7.08 -7.51
C THR A 242 -0.35 -6.83 -8.18
N ALA A 243 0.55 -6.15 -7.48
CA ALA A 243 1.92 -5.97 -7.91
C ALA A 243 2.87 -6.81 -7.05
N THR A 244 3.89 -7.39 -7.70
CA THR A 244 4.96 -8.11 -7.01
C THR A 244 6.27 -7.38 -7.23
N GLY A 245 7.00 -7.12 -6.15
CA GLY A 245 8.34 -6.53 -6.20
C GLY A 245 9.41 -7.54 -6.63
N LYS A 246 10.55 -7.03 -7.07
CA LYS A 246 11.73 -7.85 -7.31
C LYS A 246 12.36 -8.26 -5.97
N ILE A 247 12.53 -9.55 -5.74
CA ILE A 247 13.26 -10.04 -4.57
C ILE A 247 14.75 -9.82 -4.82
N PRO A 248 15.50 -9.09 -3.97
CA PRO A 248 16.93 -8.92 -4.12
C PRO A 248 17.66 -10.27 -4.20
N GLY A 249 18.54 -10.43 -5.21
CA GLY A 249 19.28 -11.67 -5.42
C GLY A 249 18.50 -12.79 -6.14
N SER A 250 17.27 -12.55 -6.55
CA SER A 250 16.46 -13.48 -7.32
C SER A 250 16.49 -13.13 -8.81
N SER A 251 16.41 -14.16 -9.68
CA SER A 251 16.19 -13.99 -11.12
C SER A 251 14.75 -13.63 -11.48
N GLN A 252 13.87 -13.53 -10.48
CA GLN A 252 12.46 -13.26 -10.68
C GLN A 252 12.23 -11.79 -11.05
N LYS A 253 11.37 -11.55 -12.05
CA LYS A 253 10.99 -10.22 -12.51
C LYS A 253 9.76 -9.73 -11.74
N SER A 254 9.68 -8.43 -11.53
CA SER A 254 8.44 -7.78 -11.03
C SER A 254 7.28 -8.04 -11.99
N GLN A 255 6.08 -8.23 -11.47
CA GLN A 255 4.87 -8.51 -12.25
C GLN A 255 3.69 -7.73 -11.70
N ILE A 256 2.79 -7.34 -12.60
CA ILE A 256 1.43 -6.89 -12.29
C ILE A 256 0.49 -7.99 -12.79
N LYS A 257 -0.44 -8.39 -11.98
CA LYS A 257 -1.46 -9.42 -12.30
C LYS A 257 -2.84 -8.86 -12.06
#